data_67ed4a852701b3cdf097a0edd632fa05
#
_entry.id   67ed4a852701b3cdf097a0edd632fa05
#
_cell.length_a   1.000
_cell.length_b   1.000
_cell.length_c   1.000
_cell.angle_alpha   90.00
_cell.angle_beta   90.00
_cell.angle_gamma   90.00
#
_symmetry.space_group_name_H-M   'P 1'
#
loop_
_entity.id
_entity.type
_entity.pdbx_description
1 polymer ?
#
loop_
_entity_poly.entity_id
_entity_poly.type
_entity_poly.pdbx_seq_one_letter_code
_entity_poly.pdbx_strand_id
1 'polypeptide(L)'
;SDLNLKKMIFEELFVNDYCGLFGQNRGGYIADYKKNKILMSIGDFDSYLRDENSPQETKNLLGKIITIDIKTGESSIISMGHRNIQGIFYDKDYDVVFSAEHGPQGGDEINLNINPGKEIKNYGWAISSYGEHYGYPDIDPDVYITAPLNKSHKDFGFIEPLRYFTPSIAPTAIIKNEKILILKNSHAIYLST
;
A
#
# COMPACT_ATOMS: atom_id res chain seq x y z
N SER A 1 8.56 -29.93 12.71
CA SER A 1 8.69 -29.49 14.11
C SER A 1 7.39 -28.81 14.51
N ASP A 2 6.70 -29.36 15.50
CA ASP A 2 5.43 -28.82 15.96
C ASP A 2 5.65 -27.45 16.62
N LEU A 3 4.94 -26.45 16.15
CA LEU A 3 4.89 -25.12 16.75
C LEU A 3 4.28 -25.22 18.15
N ASN A 4 5.09 -25.06 19.18
CA ASN A 4 4.61 -25.06 20.57
C ASN A 4 4.24 -23.62 20.98
N LEU A 5 3.00 -23.25 20.76
CA LEU A 5 2.48 -21.90 21.06
C LEU A 5 2.65 -21.47 22.53
N LYS A 6 2.77 -22.42 23.47
CA LYS A 6 3.00 -22.12 24.89
C LYS A 6 4.44 -21.64 25.18
N LYS A 7 5.35 -21.79 24.22
CA LYS A 7 6.74 -21.34 24.31
C LYS A 7 7.07 -20.15 23.40
N MET A 8 6.07 -19.60 22.72
CA MET A 8 6.28 -18.41 21.91
C MET A 8 6.42 -17.18 22.81
N ILE A 9 7.49 -16.43 22.60
CA ILE A 9 7.72 -15.12 23.21
C ILE A 9 7.29 -14.09 22.18
N PHE A 10 6.48 -13.14 22.61
CA PHE A 10 6.05 -12.01 21.77
C PHE A 10 6.81 -10.78 22.26
N GLU A 11 7.54 -10.16 21.34
CA GLU A 11 8.26 -8.92 21.56
C GLU A 11 7.70 -7.84 20.64
N GLU A 12 7.54 -6.63 21.18
CA GLU A 12 7.16 -5.48 20.38
C GLU A 12 8.35 -5.04 19.53
N LEU A 13 8.21 -5.15 18.22
CA LEU A 13 9.25 -4.78 17.27
C LEU A 13 9.14 -3.34 16.80
N PHE A 14 7.92 -2.89 16.58
CA PHE A 14 7.62 -1.60 15.98
C PHE A 14 6.26 -1.09 16.42
N VAL A 15 6.18 0.18 16.79
CA VAL A 15 4.95 0.90 17.13
C VAL A 15 4.83 2.14 16.26
N ASN A 16 3.64 2.35 15.73
CA ASN A 16 3.28 3.61 15.10
C ASN A 16 2.50 4.46 16.12
N ASP A 17 3.06 5.57 16.55
CA ASP A 17 2.50 6.47 17.57
C ASP A 17 1.24 7.23 17.10
N TYR A 18 0.72 6.93 15.94
CA TYR A 18 -0.46 7.60 15.41
C TYR A 18 -1.72 7.05 16.10
N CYS A 19 -2.16 7.72 17.14
CA CYS A 19 -3.36 7.38 17.91
C CYS A 19 -4.62 8.04 17.34
N GLY A 20 -5.78 7.35 17.48
CA GLY A 20 -7.10 7.95 17.20
C GLY A 20 -7.58 7.84 15.77
N LEU A 21 -7.02 6.92 15.01
CA LEU A 21 -7.48 6.63 13.67
C LEU A 21 -8.78 5.80 13.69
N PHE A 22 -9.86 6.47 13.36
CA PHE A 22 -11.13 5.83 13.02
C PHE A 22 -11.26 5.87 11.50
N GLY A 23 -11.15 4.75 10.85
CA GLY A 23 -11.25 4.69 9.40
C GLY A 23 -11.08 3.28 8.86
N GLN A 24 -11.38 3.13 7.59
CA GLN A 24 -11.08 1.95 6.81
C GLN A 24 -9.63 2.02 6.30
N ASN A 25 -9.28 1.28 5.27
CA ASN A 25 -8.02 1.38 4.54
C ASN A 25 -6.77 1.25 5.44
N ARG A 26 -6.71 0.21 6.24
CA ARG A 26 -5.66 0.04 7.26
C ARG A 26 -4.34 -0.52 6.73
N GLY A 27 -4.35 -1.22 5.59
CA GLY A 27 -3.19 -1.97 5.13
C GLY A 27 -2.89 -3.16 6.06
N GLY A 28 -1.64 -3.25 6.55
CA GLY A 28 -1.24 -4.25 7.54
C GLY A 28 -0.64 -5.52 6.94
N TYR A 29 -0.33 -5.55 5.65
CA TYR A 29 0.35 -6.69 5.03
C TYR A 29 1.84 -6.68 5.37
N ILE A 30 2.39 -7.86 5.67
CA ILE A 30 3.81 -8.07 5.97
C ILE A 30 4.38 -9.05 4.97
N ALA A 31 5.56 -8.74 4.43
CA ALA A 31 6.29 -9.60 3.50
C ALA A 31 7.79 -9.66 3.85
N ASP A 32 8.42 -10.76 3.48
CA ASP A 32 9.87 -10.88 3.55
C ASP A 32 10.55 -9.82 2.67
N TYR A 33 11.71 -9.37 3.12
CA TYR A 33 12.55 -8.45 2.37
C TYR A 33 14.02 -8.87 2.46
N LYS A 34 14.94 -7.97 2.16
CA LYS A 34 16.40 -8.17 2.27
C LYS A 34 16.79 -8.64 3.68
N LYS A 35 17.99 -9.18 3.82
CA LYS A 35 18.50 -9.75 5.09
C LYS A 35 18.12 -8.91 6.32
N ASN A 36 17.52 -9.56 7.31
CA ASN A 36 17.05 -8.98 8.57
C ASN A 36 16.00 -7.86 8.43
N LYS A 37 15.30 -7.78 7.31
CA LYS A 37 14.25 -6.78 7.09
C LYS A 37 12.97 -7.43 6.60
N ILE A 38 11.87 -6.81 6.97
CA ILE A 38 10.54 -7.09 6.42
C ILE A 38 9.98 -5.83 5.76
N LEU A 39 9.00 -6.01 4.88
CA LEU A 39 8.14 -4.94 4.38
C LEU A 39 6.85 -4.95 5.17
N MET A 40 6.32 -3.76 5.43
CA MET A 40 5.00 -3.59 6.02
C MET A 40 4.24 -2.51 5.27
N SER A 41 2.97 -2.77 4.97
CA SER A 41 2.06 -1.75 4.44
C SER A 41 1.29 -1.07 5.57
N ILE A 42 1.13 0.24 5.45
CA ILE A 42 0.29 1.05 6.32
C ILE A 42 -0.66 1.82 5.40
N GLY A 43 -1.96 1.65 5.60
CA GLY A 43 -2.97 2.35 4.81
C GLY A 43 -3.11 3.82 5.16
N ASP A 44 -3.95 4.52 4.44
CA ASP A 44 -4.19 5.96 4.64
C ASP A 44 -5.16 6.27 5.78
N PHE A 45 -5.94 5.28 6.26
CA PHE A 45 -6.95 5.41 7.29
C PHE A 45 -7.97 6.52 6.99
N ASP A 46 -8.27 6.73 5.71
CA ASP A 46 -9.16 7.81 5.22
C ASP A 46 -8.70 9.22 5.66
N SER A 47 -7.39 9.42 5.83
CA SER A 47 -6.82 10.69 6.31
C SER A 47 -7.15 11.87 5.39
N TYR A 48 -7.27 11.62 4.09
CA TYR A 48 -7.64 12.65 3.09
C TYR A 48 -9.04 13.26 3.31
N LEU A 49 -9.93 12.56 4.06
CA LEU A 49 -11.26 13.10 4.43
C LEU A 49 -11.21 14.13 5.57
N ARG A 50 -10.02 14.43 6.11
CA ARG A 50 -9.80 15.29 7.27
C ARG A 50 -8.84 16.44 6.99
N ASP A 51 -8.80 16.92 5.75
CA ASP A 51 -7.86 17.95 5.27
C ASP A 51 -6.37 17.59 5.43
N GLU A 52 -6.07 16.32 5.70
CA GLU A 52 -4.71 15.83 5.87
C GLU A 52 -4.32 14.92 4.70
N ASN A 53 -3.55 15.42 3.75
CA ASN A 53 -3.03 14.55 2.68
C ASN A 53 -1.82 13.74 3.18
N SER A 54 -2.00 13.02 4.29
CA SER A 54 -0.97 12.23 4.93
C SER A 54 -0.24 11.25 3.99
N PRO A 55 -0.90 10.61 3.00
CA PRO A 55 -0.21 9.77 2.02
C PRO A 55 0.88 10.51 1.24
N GLN A 56 0.78 11.82 1.08
CA GLN A 56 1.74 12.65 0.35
C GLN A 56 2.85 13.26 1.24
N GLU A 57 2.84 12.99 2.54
CA GLU A 57 3.81 13.53 3.49
C GLU A 57 4.78 12.45 3.99
N THR A 58 6.06 12.77 4.07
CA THR A 58 7.10 11.84 4.59
C THR A 58 7.26 11.89 6.11
N LYS A 59 6.64 12.86 6.79
CA LYS A 59 6.72 13.01 8.26
C LYS A 59 5.85 12.02 9.03
N ASN A 60 4.96 11.30 8.35
CA ASN A 60 4.09 10.28 8.93
C ASN A 60 4.14 8.98 8.11
N LEU A 61 3.55 7.91 8.63
CA LEU A 61 3.59 6.59 8.00
C LEU A 61 2.28 6.19 7.33
N LEU A 62 1.28 7.08 7.24
CA LEU A 62 0.01 6.77 6.58
C LEU A 62 0.16 6.73 5.06
N GLY A 63 -0.42 5.72 4.43
CA GLY A 63 -0.32 5.50 2.99
C GLY A 63 1.10 5.19 2.51
N LYS A 64 1.80 4.31 3.24
CA LYS A 64 3.22 3.97 3.00
C LYS A 64 3.45 2.47 2.92
N ILE A 65 4.51 2.11 2.19
CA ILE A 65 5.22 0.85 2.42
C ILE A 65 6.55 1.18 3.08
N ILE A 66 6.81 0.53 4.20
CA ILE A 66 8.03 0.71 4.98
C ILE A 66 8.84 -0.58 5.05
N THR A 67 10.13 -0.45 5.27
CA THR A 67 10.98 -1.54 5.74
C THR A 67 11.11 -1.45 7.25
N ILE A 68 11.23 -2.59 7.93
CA ILE A 68 11.54 -2.67 9.36
C ILE A 68 12.69 -3.65 9.52
N ASP A 69 13.76 -3.22 10.19
CA ASP A 69 14.83 -4.11 10.60
C ASP A 69 14.37 -4.94 11.81
N ILE A 70 14.37 -6.27 11.66
CA ILE A 70 13.83 -7.16 12.69
C ILE A 70 14.71 -7.27 13.96
N LYS A 71 15.91 -6.69 13.95
CA LYS A 71 16.81 -6.68 15.11
C LYS A 71 16.76 -5.39 15.89
N THR A 72 16.59 -4.27 15.18
CA THR A 72 16.68 -2.93 15.79
C THR A 72 15.32 -2.24 15.89
N GLY A 73 14.30 -2.70 15.13
CA GLY A 73 13.01 -2.01 14.99
C GLY A 73 13.07 -0.76 14.12
N GLU A 74 14.25 -0.39 13.60
CA GLU A 74 14.38 0.79 12.74
C GLU A 74 13.57 0.63 11.47
N SER A 75 12.81 1.66 11.12
CA SER A 75 11.96 1.70 9.93
C SER A 75 12.41 2.75 8.92
N SER A 76 12.09 2.51 7.65
CA SER A 76 12.33 3.46 6.56
C SER A 76 11.24 3.36 5.50
N ILE A 77 10.77 4.50 5.01
CA ILE A 77 9.78 4.56 3.93
C ILE A 77 10.47 4.19 2.61
N ILE A 78 9.89 3.27 1.85
CA ILE A 78 10.35 2.92 0.49
C ILE A 78 9.37 3.39 -0.59
N SER A 79 8.11 3.58 -0.24
CA SER A 79 7.11 4.19 -1.12
C SER A 79 6.01 4.88 -0.33
N MET A 80 5.32 5.82 -1.00
CA MET A 80 4.28 6.67 -0.46
C MET A 80 3.17 6.89 -1.48
N GLY A 81 2.12 7.60 -1.09
CA GLY A 81 1.00 7.85 -1.99
C GLY A 81 0.16 6.60 -2.24
N HIS A 82 -0.04 5.80 -1.20
CA HIS A 82 -0.86 4.59 -1.21
C HIS A 82 -2.16 4.81 -0.42
N ARG A 83 -3.22 4.07 -0.82
CA ARG A 83 -4.51 4.07 -0.12
C ARG A 83 -4.62 2.89 0.85
N ASN A 84 -4.74 1.68 0.32
CA ASN A 84 -5.04 0.48 1.11
C ASN A 84 -4.36 -0.75 0.51
N ILE A 85 -3.08 -0.91 0.80
CA ILE A 85 -2.27 -2.00 0.26
C ILE A 85 -2.64 -3.30 0.99
N GLN A 86 -3.13 -4.29 0.24
CA GLN A 86 -3.57 -5.59 0.73
C GLN A 86 -2.66 -6.74 0.32
N GLY A 87 -1.65 -6.50 -0.50
CA GLY A 87 -0.67 -7.49 -0.91
C GLY A 87 0.67 -6.86 -1.23
N ILE A 88 1.76 -7.49 -0.78
CA ILE A 88 3.13 -7.11 -1.12
C ILE A 88 3.89 -8.37 -1.49
N PHE A 89 4.69 -8.29 -2.54
CA PHE A 89 5.63 -9.33 -2.94
C PHE A 89 6.98 -8.70 -3.32
N TYR A 90 8.05 -9.16 -2.69
CA TYR A 90 9.41 -8.78 -3.05
C TYR A 90 10.05 -9.85 -3.94
N ASP A 91 10.39 -9.48 -5.16
CA ASP A 91 11.16 -10.30 -6.07
C ASP A 91 12.65 -10.02 -5.87
N LYS A 92 13.32 -10.92 -5.18
CA LYS A 92 14.75 -10.80 -4.86
C LYS A 92 15.67 -10.91 -6.08
N ASP A 93 15.21 -11.60 -7.14
CA ASP A 93 16.02 -11.85 -8.33
C ASP A 93 16.15 -10.60 -9.20
N TYR A 94 15.14 -9.73 -9.15
CA TYR A 94 15.08 -8.47 -9.89
C TYR A 94 15.21 -7.22 -9.02
N ASP A 95 15.28 -7.37 -7.69
CA ASP A 95 15.24 -6.29 -6.70
C ASP A 95 14.06 -5.34 -6.94
N VAL A 96 12.84 -5.90 -7.00
CA VAL A 96 11.61 -5.15 -7.19
C VAL A 96 10.55 -5.53 -6.14
N VAL A 97 9.71 -4.56 -5.78
CA VAL A 97 8.54 -4.79 -4.93
C VAL A 97 7.28 -4.57 -5.75
N PHE A 98 6.43 -5.58 -5.78
CA PHE A 98 5.06 -5.46 -6.26
C PHE A 98 4.15 -5.19 -5.08
N SER A 99 3.17 -4.30 -5.26
CA SER A 99 2.06 -4.15 -4.34
C SER A 99 0.73 -4.18 -5.06
N ALA A 100 -0.29 -4.68 -4.36
CA ALA A 100 -1.67 -4.67 -4.80
C ALA A 100 -2.49 -3.91 -3.77
N GLU A 101 -3.26 -2.91 -4.22
CA GLU A 101 -4.03 -2.06 -3.35
C GLU A 101 -5.44 -1.79 -3.83
N HIS A 102 -6.32 -1.51 -2.88
CA HIS A 102 -7.69 -1.09 -3.16
C HIS A 102 -7.73 0.41 -3.42
N GLY A 103 -8.21 0.78 -4.60
CA GLY A 103 -8.62 2.13 -4.92
C GLY A 103 -9.94 2.52 -4.24
N PRO A 104 -10.42 3.73 -4.48
CA PRO A 104 -11.79 4.11 -4.15
C PRO A 104 -12.77 3.38 -5.09
N GLN A 105 -13.90 3.95 -5.41
CA GLN A 105 -14.87 3.34 -6.33
C GLN A 105 -14.24 3.08 -7.71
N GLY A 106 -13.82 1.84 -7.99
CA GLY A 106 -12.92 1.47 -9.06
C GLY A 106 -11.45 1.74 -8.73
N GLY A 107 -10.55 1.56 -9.69
CA GLY A 107 -9.15 1.98 -9.55
C GLY A 107 -8.29 1.20 -8.56
N ASP A 108 -8.59 -0.09 -8.33
CA ASP A 108 -7.62 -0.98 -7.68
C ASP A 108 -6.36 -1.07 -8.54
N GLU A 109 -5.19 -1.18 -7.90
CA GLU A 109 -3.92 -1.05 -8.58
C GLU A 109 -2.94 -2.17 -8.24
N ILE A 110 -2.11 -2.50 -9.24
CA ILE A 110 -0.85 -3.20 -9.03
C ILE A 110 0.26 -2.20 -9.30
N ASN A 111 1.09 -1.99 -8.32
CA ASN A 111 2.21 -1.08 -8.39
C ASN A 111 3.54 -1.82 -8.42
N LEU A 112 4.55 -1.23 -9.04
CA LEU A 112 5.89 -1.77 -9.18
C LEU A 112 6.94 -0.76 -8.71
N ASN A 113 7.66 -1.10 -7.64
CA ASN A 113 8.79 -0.33 -7.15
C ASN A 113 10.10 -1.00 -7.56
N ILE A 114 10.82 -0.37 -8.49
CA ILE A 114 12.13 -0.84 -8.99
C ILE A 114 13.24 -0.25 -8.12
N ASN A 115 14.18 -1.09 -7.69
CA ASN A 115 15.27 -0.73 -6.77
C ASN A 115 14.74 -0.09 -5.46
N PRO A 116 13.90 -0.80 -4.71
CA PRO A 116 13.27 -0.27 -3.50
C PRO A 116 14.31 0.13 -2.45
N GLY A 117 14.10 1.30 -1.85
CA GLY A 117 15.00 1.90 -0.88
C GLY A 117 16.09 2.79 -1.46
N LYS A 118 16.21 2.91 -2.80
CA LYS A 118 17.11 3.89 -3.44
C LYS A 118 16.52 5.31 -3.35
N GLU A 119 15.23 5.42 -3.55
CA GLU A 119 14.45 6.65 -3.41
C GLU A 119 13.02 6.31 -2.98
N ILE A 120 12.33 7.25 -2.35
CA ILE A 120 10.92 7.08 -1.99
C ILE A 120 10.06 7.27 -3.25
N LYS A 121 9.44 6.19 -3.71
CA LYS A 121 8.53 6.22 -4.85
C LYS A 121 7.15 6.74 -4.43
N ASN A 122 6.53 7.61 -5.25
CA ASN A 122 5.21 8.17 -4.97
C ASN A 122 4.18 7.71 -6.00
N TYR A 123 3.11 7.06 -5.53
CA TYR A 123 2.04 6.50 -6.36
C TYR A 123 0.77 7.36 -6.41
N GLY A 124 0.80 8.55 -5.82
CA GLY A 124 -0.13 9.65 -6.10
C GLY A 124 -1.39 9.72 -5.25
N TRP A 125 -1.74 8.70 -4.46
CA TRP A 125 -2.90 8.79 -3.58
C TRP A 125 -2.70 9.89 -2.50
N ALA A 126 -3.65 10.82 -2.21
CA ALA A 126 -5.00 10.87 -2.76
C ALA A 126 -5.18 11.96 -3.86
N ILE A 127 -4.12 12.34 -4.56
CA ILE A 127 -4.18 13.35 -5.64
C ILE A 127 -4.52 12.69 -6.97
N SER A 128 -4.02 11.49 -7.23
CA SER A 128 -4.31 10.70 -8.43
C SER A 128 -4.92 9.36 -8.08
N SER A 129 -5.85 8.89 -8.89
CA SER A 129 -6.47 7.57 -8.82
C SER A 129 -7.22 7.26 -10.09
N TYR A 130 -7.26 6.01 -10.52
CA TYR A 130 -8.14 5.55 -11.59
C TYR A 130 -9.58 5.26 -11.12
N GLY A 131 -9.82 5.31 -9.81
CA GLY A 131 -11.15 5.25 -9.22
C GLY A 131 -11.81 6.63 -9.08
N GLU A 132 -12.95 6.65 -8.42
CA GLU A 132 -13.74 7.85 -8.18
C GLU A 132 -14.14 7.93 -6.71
N HIS A 133 -14.39 9.14 -6.21
CA HIS A 133 -14.97 9.30 -4.88
C HIS A 133 -16.28 8.54 -4.77
N TYR A 134 -16.50 7.90 -3.62
CA TYR A 134 -17.82 7.40 -3.29
C TYR A 134 -18.76 8.60 -3.16
N GLY A 135 -19.91 8.51 -3.84
CA GLY A 135 -20.92 9.58 -3.84
C GLY A 135 -21.66 9.69 -2.51
N TYR A 136 -20.95 9.94 -1.43
CA TYR A 136 -21.57 10.23 -0.15
C TYR A 136 -22.18 11.63 -0.18
N PRO A 137 -23.43 11.81 0.28
CA PRO A 137 -24.10 13.13 0.22
C PRO A 137 -23.42 14.19 1.08
N ASP A 138 -22.54 13.81 1.98
CA ASP A 138 -21.91 14.68 2.99
C ASP A 138 -20.39 14.80 2.84
N ILE A 139 -19.82 14.49 1.66
CA ILE A 139 -18.39 14.75 1.44
C ILE A 139 -18.18 16.27 1.37
N ASP A 140 -17.31 16.75 2.25
CA ASP A 140 -16.88 18.14 2.25
C ASP A 140 -16.31 18.50 0.85
N PRO A 141 -16.80 19.60 0.22
CA PRO A 141 -16.25 20.06 -1.05
C PRO A 141 -14.75 20.25 -1.07
N ASP A 142 -14.12 20.56 0.07
CA ASP A 142 -12.68 20.75 0.20
C ASP A 142 -11.88 19.45 -0.01
N VAL A 143 -12.52 18.29 0.19
CA VAL A 143 -11.91 16.98 -0.14
C VAL A 143 -11.55 16.91 -1.64
N TYR A 144 -12.35 17.49 -2.54
CA TYR A 144 -12.05 17.51 -3.97
C TYR A 144 -10.84 18.38 -4.31
N ILE A 145 -10.43 19.28 -3.42
CA ILE A 145 -9.23 20.11 -3.55
C ILE A 145 -8.00 19.32 -3.10
N THR A 146 -8.08 18.65 -1.95
CA THR A 146 -6.97 17.88 -1.37
C THR A 146 -6.77 16.54 -2.05
N ALA A 147 -7.85 15.93 -2.55
CA ALA A 147 -7.88 14.63 -3.21
C ALA A 147 -8.67 14.68 -4.53
N PRO A 148 -8.17 15.36 -5.58
CA PRO A 148 -8.92 15.60 -6.83
C PRO A 148 -9.12 14.33 -7.67
N LEU A 149 -8.44 13.23 -7.38
CA LEU A 149 -8.47 11.94 -8.08
C LEU A 149 -8.24 12.09 -9.60
N ASN A 150 -7.14 12.73 -9.94
CA ASN A 150 -6.70 12.83 -11.32
C ASN A 150 -6.44 11.44 -11.90
N LYS A 151 -6.90 11.18 -13.14
CA LYS A 151 -6.85 9.83 -13.72
C LYS A 151 -5.45 9.40 -14.18
N SER A 152 -4.61 10.33 -14.61
CA SER A 152 -3.23 10.04 -15.00
C SER A 152 -2.28 10.38 -13.85
N HIS A 153 -1.62 9.38 -13.27
CA HIS A 153 -0.60 9.59 -12.25
C HIS A 153 0.61 10.33 -12.83
N LYS A 154 1.05 9.93 -14.00
CA LYS A 154 2.22 10.49 -14.69
C LYS A 154 2.06 11.99 -14.99
N ASP A 155 0.89 12.42 -15.45
CA ASP A 155 0.65 13.82 -15.80
C ASP A 155 0.71 14.75 -14.58
N PHE A 156 0.59 14.19 -13.39
CA PHE A 156 0.71 14.89 -12.10
C PHE A 156 2.01 14.58 -11.35
N GLY A 157 2.99 13.97 -12.04
CA GLY A 157 4.33 13.74 -11.51
C GLY A 157 4.47 12.50 -10.62
N PHE A 158 3.49 11.61 -10.62
CA PHE A 158 3.50 10.36 -9.87
C PHE A 158 3.83 9.16 -10.75
N ILE A 159 4.08 8.01 -10.11
CA ILE A 159 4.36 6.76 -10.81
C ILE A 159 3.04 6.13 -11.22
N GLU A 160 2.94 5.77 -12.50
CA GLU A 160 1.82 5.00 -13.01
C GLU A 160 1.79 3.60 -12.40
N PRO A 161 0.61 3.07 -12.07
CA PRO A 161 0.48 1.67 -11.72
C PRO A 161 0.84 0.77 -12.92
N LEU A 162 1.43 -0.38 -12.64
CA LEU A 162 1.67 -1.41 -13.66
C LEU A 162 0.34 -1.86 -14.31
N ARG A 163 -0.72 -1.91 -13.50
CA ARG A 163 -2.07 -2.22 -13.92
C ARG A 163 -3.07 -1.60 -12.96
N TYR A 164 -4.19 -1.10 -13.49
CA TYR A 164 -5.36 -0.72 -12.71
C TYR A 164 -6.60 -1.49 -13.17
N PHE A 165 -7.61 -1.55 -12.32
CA PHE A 165 -8.85 -2.28 -12.55
C PHE A 165 -10.07 -1.40 -12.30
N THR A 166 -10.90 -1.25 -13.32
CA THR A 166 -12.20 -0.61 -13.25
C THR A 166 -13.20 -1.49 -14.00
N PRO A 167 -14.17 -2.11 -13.32
CA PRO A 167 -14.47 -2.00 -11.89
C PRO A 167 -13.40 -2.62 -11.00
N SER A 168 -13.45 -2.28 -9.69
CA SER A 168 -12.58 -2.87 -8.66
C SER A 168 -12.71 -4.38 -8.59
N ILE A 169 -11.57 -5.04 -8.30
CA ILE A 169 -11.49 -6.49 -8.11
C ILE A 169 -11.17 -6.89 -6.66
N ALA A 170 -10.91 -5.90 -5.79
CA ALA A 170 -10.56 -6.06 -4.38
C ALA A 170 -9.43 -7.09 -4.15
N PRO A 171 -8.20 -6.87 -4.67
CA PRO A 171 -7.11 -7.81 -4.51
C PRO A 171 -6.69 -7.91 -3.04
N THR A 172 -6.55 -9.15 -2.52
CA THR A 172 -6.17 -9.42 -1.13
C THR A 172 -4.75 -9.95 -0.98
N ALA A 173 -4.12 -10.34 -2.06
CA ALA A 173 -2.74 -10.81 -2.08
C ALA A 173 -2.16 -10.72 -3.49
N ILE A 174 -0.84 -10.64 -3.54
CA ILE A 174 -0.05 -10.76 -4.77
C ILE A 174 1.13 -11.71 -4.51
N ILE A 175 1.35 -12.65 -5.40
CA ILE A 175 2.50 -13.56 -5.37
C ILE A 175 3.03 -13.76 -6.80
N LYS A 176 4.26 -14.21 -6.90
CA LYS A 176 4.86 -14.65 -8.17
C LYS A 176 5.05 -16.16 -8.16
N ASN A 177 4.69 -16.81 -9.26
CA ASN A 177 5.02 -18.19 -9.53
C ASN A 177 5.74 -18.25 -10.89
N GLU A 178 7.03 -18.55 -10.87
CA GLU A 178 7.91 -18.51 -12.05
C GLU A 178 7.82 -17.17 -12.81
N LYS A 179 7.12 -17.15 -13.94
CA LYS A 179 6.92 -15.95 -14.79
C LYS A 179 5.53 -15.33 -14.63
N ILE A 180 4.70 -15.83 -13.72
CA ILE A 180 3.30 -15.44 -13.58
C ILE A 180 3.12 -14.67 -12.29
N LEU A 181 2.54 -13.47 -12.36
CA LEU A 181 1.98 -12.78 -11.19
C LEU A 181 0.58 -13.32 -10.92
N ILE A 182 0.35 -13.71 -9.69
CA ILE A 182 -0.94 -14.22 -9.24
C ILE A 182 -1.54 -13.21 -8.27
N LEU A 183 -2.72 -12.71 -8.61
CA LEU A 183 -3.55 -11.88 -7.75
C LEU A 183 -4.68 -12.71 -7.20
N LYS A 184 -4.99 -12.50 -5.94
CA LYS A 184 -6.12 -13.13 -5.28
C LYS A 184 -7.06 -12.04 -4.72
N ASN A 185 -8.34 -12.25 -4.88
CA ASN A 185 -9.37 -11.59 -4.09
C ASN A 185 -10.19 -12.65 -3.33
N SER A 186 -11.25 -12.25 -2.63
CA SER A 186 -12.11 -13.17 -1.87
C SER A 186 -12.85 -14.19 -2.75
N HIS A 187 -12.97 -13.97 -4.05
CA HIS A 187 -13.80 -14.76 -4.97
C HIS A 187 -13.05 -15.39 -6.14
N ALA A 188 -11.88 -14.86 -6.53
CA ALA A 188 -11.16 -15.28 -7.72
C ALA A 188 -9.64 -15.21 -7.57
N ILE A 189 -8.93 -15.90 -8.47
CA ILE A 189 -7.49 -15.79 -8.66
C ILE A 189 -7.27 -15.27 -10.07
N TYR A 190 -6.50 -14.20 -10.20
CA TYR A 190 -6.13 -13.60 -11.48
C TYR A 190 -4.69 -13.98 -11.80
N LEU A 191 -4.46 -14.39 -13.05
CA LEU A 191 -3.14 -14.72 -13.56
C LEU A 191 -2.73 -13.68 -14.60
N SER A 192 -1.49 -13.16 -14.47
CA SER A 192 -0.85 -12.33 -15.48
C SER A 192 0.31 -13.11 -16.09
N THR A 193 0.30 -13.26 -17.37
CA THR A 193 1.39 -13.85 -18.16
C THR A 193 2.30 -12.78 -18.72
#